data_99d5820a25288bfbfabb8f05b855f42f
#
_entry.id   99d5820a25288bfbfabb8f05b855f42f
#
_cell.length_a   1.000
_cell.length_b   1.000
_cell.length_c   1.000
_cell.angle_alpha   90.00
_cell.angle_beta   90.00
_cell.angle_gamma   90.00
#
_symmetry.space_group_name_H-M   'P 1'
#
loop_
_entity.id
_entity.type
_entity.pdbx_description
1 polymer ?
#
loop_
_entity_poly.entity_id
_entity_poly.type
_entity_poly.pdbx_seq_one_letter_code
_entity_poly.pdbx_strand_id
1 'polypeptide(L)'
;SVDVTDRTDILVRQMKDKNRQLIVTTMQKMANAVKRPQYEKVMDAYRDEKVVFIIDECHRSQFGDMHKDIVRHFKKAQFFGFTGTPRFEVNGKTEGKITQTTEMLFGECLHNYLIKDAIFDNNVLGFHIEYIKTMEGDFDWDDPTLADAIDVGELYMSDERMSLIANHIVQNHKAKTRNGQYTAIFAVSSIEALVKYYDIFKKIKHDLNISGIFSYGQNEDAEGKDEHSRDALERIIKDYNEMYGTNFST
;
A
#
# COMPACT_ATOMS: atom_id res chain seq x y z
N SER A 1 14.93 -2.48 -24.01
CA SER A 1 13.68 -2.01 -23.42
C SER A 1 13.28 -2.92 -22.28
N VAL A 2 12.85 -2.33 -21.17
CA VAL A 2 12.30 -3.08 -20.04
C VAL A 2 10.80 -3.22 -20.30
N ASP A 3 10.34 -4.45 -20.56
CA ASP A 3 8.91 -4.70 -20.77
C ASP A 3 8.29 -5.15 -19.44
N VAL A 4 7.18 -4.53 -19.08
CA VAL A 4 6.39 -4.92 -17.91
C VAL A 4 5.69 -6.26 -18.19
N THR A 5 5.66 -7.14 -17.21
CA THR A 5 4.95 -8.43 -17.32
C THR A 5 3.52 -8.27 -16.80
N ASP A 6 2.52 -8.24 -17.70
CA ASP A 6 1.12 -8.14 -17.26
C ASP A 6 0.55 -9.46 -16.73
N ARG A 7 1.05 -10.59 -17.21
CA ARG A 7 0.61 -11.94 -16.87
C ARG A 7 1.79 -12.88 -16.61
N THR A 8 1.55 -13.97 -15.86
CA THR A 8 2.58 -14.98 -15.53
C THR A 8 3.17 -15.66 -16.77
N ASP A 9 2.38 -15.91 -17.80
CA ASP A 9 2.87 -16.52 -19.06
C ASP A 9 3.82 -15.59 -19.82
N ILE A 10 3.61 -14.27 -19.73
CA ILE A 10 4.52 -13.27 -20.31
C ILE A 10 5.87 -13.29 -19.57
N LEU A 11 5.85 -13.34 -18.23
CA LEU A 11 7.06 -13.50 -17.43
C LEU A 11 7.85 -14.74 -17.87
N VAL A 12 7.20 -15.90 -17.92
CA VAL A 12 7.86 -17.15 -18.28
C VAL A 12 8.40 -17.13 -19.73
N ARG A 13 7.68 -16.46 -20.65
CA ARG A 13 8.18 -16.25 -22.02
C ARG A 13 9.43 -15.37 -22.04
N GLN A 14 9.48 -14.31 -21.25
CA GLN A 14 10.66 -13.46 -21.14
C GLN A 14 11.83 -14.21 -20.51
N MET A 15 11.61 -15.06 -19.52
CA MET A 15 12.64 -15.92 -18.92
C MET A 15 13.23 -16.94 -19.90
N LYS A 16 12.48 -17.36 -20.92
CA LYS A 16 13.02 -18.25 -22.00
C LYS A 16 14.01 -17.56 -22.92
N ASP A 17 13.93 -16.23 -23.01
CA ASP A 17 14.81 -15.44 -23.87
C ASP A 17 16.14 -15.16 -23.14
N LYS A 18 17.18 -15.91 -23.49
CA LYS A 18 18.52 -15.79 -22.87
C LYS A 18 19.19 -14.43 -23.11
N ASN A 19 18.70 -13.62 -24.03
CA ASN A 19 19.22 -12.29 -24.30
C ASN A 19 18.62 -11.25 -23.32
N ARG A 20 17.57 -11.62 -22.58
CA ARG A 20 16.96 -10.76 -21.56
C ARG A 20 17.63 -10.99 -20.22
N GLN A 21 18.47 -10.04 -19.84
CA GLN A 21 19.15 -10.06 -18.53
C GLN A 21 18.36 -9.35 -17.43
N LEU A 22 17.44 -8.45 -17.80
CA LEU A 22 16.62 -7.68 -16.85
C LEU A 22 15.14 -7.90 -17.14
N ILE A 23 14.42 -8.35 -16.12
CA ILE A 23 12.97 -8.58 -16.18
C ILE A 23 12.33 -7.84 -15.00
N VAL A 24 11.30 -7.02 -15.26
CA VAL A 24 10.49 -6.38 -14.23
C VAL A 24 9.19 -7.16 -14.07
N THR A 25 8.92 -7.61 -12.86
CA THR A 25 7.74 -8.42 -12.55
C THR A 25 7.27 -8.19 -11.12
N THR A 26 6.15 -8.77 -10.74
CA THR A 26 5.69 -8.79 -9.35
C THR A 26 6.09 -10.10 -8.67
N MET A 27 6.27 -10.05 -7.35
CA MET A 27 6.54 -11.26 -6.54
C MET A 27 5.45 -12.32 -6.72
N GLN A 28 4.22 -11.90 -6.85
CA GLN A 28 3.06 -12.78 -7.05
C GLN A 28 3.16 -13.58 -8.36
N LYS A 29 3.53 -12.92 -9.47
CA LYS A 29 3.74 -13.59 -10.76
C LYS A 29 4.93 -14.55 -10.69
N MET A 30 6.02 -14.17 -10.02
CA MET A 30 7.18 -15.03 -9.83
C MET A 30 6.82 -16.27 -8.99
N ALA A 31 6.12 -16.10 -7.86
CA ALA A 31 5.65 -17.21 -7.03
C ALA A 31 4.70 -18.14 -7.80
N ASN A 32 3.78 -17.58 -8.59
CA ASN A 32 2.90 -18.36 -9.46
C ASN A 32 3.67 -19.13 -10.55
N ALA A 33 4.73 -18.54 -11.12
CA ALA A 33 5.57 -19.21 -12.09
C ALA A 33 6.29 -20.42 -11.48
N VAL A 34 6.81 -20.27 -10.25
CA VAL A 34 7.48 -21.35 -9.49
C VAL A 34 6.51 -22.49 -9.14
N LYS A 35 5.27 -22.17 -8.77
CA LYS A 35 4.29 -23.15 -8.26
C LYS A 35 3.56 -23.93 -9.35
N ARG A 36 3.39 -23.36 -10.54
CA ARG A 36 2.54 -23.95 -11.59
C ARG A 36 3.29 -25.02 -12.38
N PRO A 37 2.81 -26.30 -12.42
CA PRO A 37 3.48 -27.40 -13.10
C PRO A 37 3.79 -27.14 -14.58
N GLN A 38 2.95 -26.39 -15.26
CA GLN A 38 3.12 -26.03 -16.68
C GLN A 38 4.38 -25.20 -16.96
N TYR A 39 4.96 -24.56 -15.94
CA TYR A 39 6.16 -23.73 -16.03
C TYR A 39 7.41 -24.40 -15.45
N GLU A 40 7.27 -25.56 -14.81
CA GLU A 40 8.32 -26.29 -14.09
C GLU A 40 9.61 -26.40 -14.90
N LYS A 41 9.53 -26.88 -16.14
CA LYS A 41 10.70 -27.06 -17.01
C LYS A 41 11.51 -25.75 -17.22
N VAL A 42 10.81 -24.62 -17.29
CA VAL A 42 11.48 -23.31 -17.48
C VAL A 42 12.07 -22.84 -16.17
N MET A 43 11.31 -22.96 -15.09
CA MET A 43 11.73 -22.52 -13.78
C MET A 43 12.90 -23.36 -13.23
N ASP A 44 12.89 -24.67 -13.45
CA ASP A 44 13.98 -25.56 -13.06
C ASP A 44 15.31 -25.24 -13.77
N ALA A 45 15.27 -24.72 -14.96
CA ALA A 45 16.48 -24.26 -15.64
C ALA A 45 17.21 -23.12 -14.89
N TYR A 46 16.49 -22.37 -14.06
CA TYR A 46 17.05 -21.29 -13.24
C TYR A 46 17.34 -21.68 -11.79
N ARG A 47 16.99 -22.90 -11.38
CA ARG A 47 17.10 -23.36 -9.98
C ARG A 47 18.52 -23.20 -9.41
N ASP A 48 19.53 -23.56 -10.20
CA ASP A 48 20.93 -23.53 -9.79
C ASP A 48 21.73 -22.41 -10.51
N GLU A 49 21.05 -21.54 -11.23
CA GLU A 49 21.65 -20.36 -11.87
C GLU A 49 21.80 -19.22 -10.85
N LYS A 50 22.76 -18.32 -11.13
CA LYS A 50 22.93 -17.09 -10.34
C LYS A 50 21.89 -16.07 -10.79
N VAL A 51 20.86 -15.89 -9.97
CA VAL A 51 19.79 -14.91 -10.16
C VAL A 51 19.89 -13.84 -9.09
N VAL A 52 19.70 -12.58 -9.47
CA VAL A 52 19.64 -11.45 -8.53
C VAL A 52 18.22 -10.91 -8.51
N PHE A 53 17.63 -10.89 -7.33
CA PHE A 53 16.32 -10.27 -7.07
C PHE A 53 16.54 -8.91 -6.42
N ILE A 54 16.02 -7.86 -7.05
CA ILE A 54 15.93 -6.52 -6.49
C ILE A 54 14.45 -6.28 -6.19
N ILE A 55 14.12 -6.13 -4.91
CA ILE A 55 12.74 -6.06 -4.43
C ILE A 55 12.48 -4.69 -3.83
N ASP A 56 11.63 -3.93 -4.50
CA ASP A 56 11.14 -2.65 -3.99
C ASP A 56 9.97 -2.87 -3.03
N GLU A 57 9.79 -1.93 -2.08
CA GLU A 57 8.77 -2.01 -1.03
C GLU A 57 8.79 -3.35 -0.27
N CYS A 58 9.98 -3.83 0.05
CA CYS A 58 10.20 -5.18 0.59
C CYS A 58 9.58 -5.42 1.98
N HIS A 59 9.05 -4.37 2.63
CA HIS A 59 8.34 -4.45 3.92
C HIS A 59 6.91 -4.99 3.81
N ARG A 60 6.32 -5.08 2.62
CA ARG A 60 4.91 -5.49 2.45
C ARG A 60 4.69 -6.91 2.96
N SER A 61 3.66 -7.09 3.81
CA SER A 61 3.37 -8.33 4.55
C SER A 61 3.09 -9.55 3.68
N GLN A 62 2.71 -9.36 2.42
CA GLN A 62 2.40 -10.44 1.47
C GLN A 62 3.64 -11.20 1.00
N PHE A 63 4.85 -10.74 1.34
CA PHE A 63 6.09 -11.40 0.94
C PHE A 63 6.43 -12.68 1.71
N GLY A 64 5.86 -12.91 2.90
CA GLY A 64 6.26 -14.03 3.77
C GLY A 64 6.29 -15.38 3.04
N ASP A 65 5.15 -15.90 2.58
CA ASP A 65 5.09 -17.23 1.95
C ASP A 65 5.56 -17.20 0.49
N MET A 66 5.22 -16.18 -0.27
CA MET A 66 5.70 -16.03 -1.65
C MET A 66 7.23 -15.90 -1.70
N HIS A 67 7.82 -15.15 -0.78
CA HIS A 67 9.28 -15.04 -0.66
C HIS A 67 9.91 -16.39 -0.34
N LYS A 68 9.37 -17.14 0.62
CA LYS A 68 9.84 -18.48 0.98
C LYS A 68 9.83 -19.44 -0.23
N ASP A 69 8.77 -19.41 -1.04
CA ASP A 69 8.66 -20.28 -2.22
C ASP A 69 9.73 -19.93 -3.27
N ILE A 70 9.97 -18.65 -3.50
CA ILE A 70 10.99 -18.17 -4.45
C ILE A 70 12.39 -18.53 -3.95
N VAL A 71 12.71 -18.24 -2.69
CA VAL A 71 14.01 -18.60 -2.07
C VAL A 71 14.26 -20.12 -2.12
N ARG A 72 13.23 -20.92 -1.86
CA ARG A 72 13.34 -22.39 -1.91
C ARG A 72 13.63 -22.87 -3.33
N HIS A 73 13.08 -22.21 -4.33
CA HIS A 73 13.27 -22.59 -5.73
C HIS A 73 14.65 -22.18 -6.27
N PHE A 74 15.06 -20.93 -6.09
CA PHE A 74 16.30 -20.36 -6.63
C PHE A 74 17.45 -20.51 -5.65
N LYS A 75 18.16 -21.63 -5.66
CA LYS A 75 19.16 -22.00 -4.65
C LYS A 75 20.40 -21.11 -4.61
N LYS A 76 20.75 -20.45 -5.72
CA LYS A 76 21.91 -19.55 -5.82
C LYS A 76 21.52 -18.09 -6.01
N ALA A 77 20.28 -17.75 -5.70
CA ALA A 77 19.81 -16.38 -5.82
C ALA A 77 20.38 -15.47 -4.73
N GLN A 78 20.53 -14.20 -5.09
CA GLN A 78 20.83 -13.11 -4.17
C GLN A 78 19.62 -12.18 -4.12
N PHE A 79 19.25 -11.73 -2.92
CA PHE A 79 18.09 -10.90 -2.68
C PHE A 79 18.50 -9.57 -2.09
N PHE A 80 18.12 -8.46 -2.74
CA PHE A 80 18.33 -7.10 -2.26
C PHE A 80 16.96 -6.46 -2.06
N GLY A 81 16.66 -6.09 -0.81
CA GLY A 81 15.41 -5.41 -0.44
C GLY A 81 15.61 -3.91 -0.32
N PHE A 82 14.74 -3.13 -0.95
CA PHE A 82 14.65 -1.68 -0.79
C PHE A 82 13.32 -1.33 -0.13
N THR A 83 13.34 -0.41 0.84
CA THR A 83 12.12 0.04 1.52
C THR A 83 12.31 1.37 2.21
N GLY A 84 11.29 2.23 2.15
CA GLY A 84 11.23 3.44 2.96
C GLY A 84 10.79 3.19 4.40
N THR A 85 10.21 2.01 4.71
CA THR A 85 9.64 1.67 6.02
C THR A 85 10.06 0.27 6.45
N PRO A 86 11.31 0.05 6.88
CA PRO A 86 11.77 -1.27 7.33
C PRO A 86 10.99 -1.72 8.57
N ARG A 87 10.81 -3.04 8.70
CA ARG A 87 10.20 -3.67 9.87
C ARG A 87 11.28 -4.06 10.86
N PHE A 88 11.12 -3.53 12.05
CA PHE A 88 11.91 -3.88 13.24
C PHE A 88 11.07 -4.76 14.18
N GLU A 89 11.62 -5.21 15.28
CA GLU A 89 10.88 -5.99 16.28
C GLU A 89 9.66 -5.24 16.83
N VAL A 90 9.79 -3.92 17.01
CA VAL A 90 8.73 -3.06 17.57
C VAL A 90 7.55 -2.81 16.62
N ASN A 91 7.73 -2.97 15.32
CA ASN A 91 6.69 -2.73 14.30
C ASN A 91 6.52 -3.91 13.32
N GLY A 92 7.17 -5.04 13.59
CA GLY A 92 7.06 -6.25 12.81
C GLY A 92 5.72 -6.96 13.00
N LYS A 93 5.31 -7.73 11.98
CA LYS A 93 4.12 -8.58 12.10
C LYS A 93 4.48 -9.83 12.86
N THR A 94 3.78 -10.09 13.95
CA THR A 94 3.98 -11.32 14.75
C THR A 94 3.09 -12.44 14.22
N GLU A 95 3.70 -13.55 13.81
CA GLU A 95 3.01 -14.79 13.49
C GLU A 95 3.41 -15.85 14.53
N GLY A 96 2.48 -16.18 15.43
CA GLY A 96 2.75 -17.04 16.58
C GLY A 96 3.71 -16.36 17.57
N LYS A 97 4.92 -16.94 17.75
CA LYS A 97 5.96 -16.40 18.65
C LYS A 97 7.08 -15.65 17.93
N ILE A 98 7.00 -15.52 16.63
CA ILE A 98 8.08 -14.93 15.82
C ILE A 98 7.60 -13.64 15.20
N THR A 99 8.31 -12.55 15.46
CA THR A 99 8.09 -11.27 14.79
C THR A 99 8.92 -11.23 13.50
N GLN A 100 8.25 -11.07 12.37
CA GLN A 100 8.93 -10.99 11.07
C GLN A 100 9.52 -9.59 10.87
N THR A 101 10.84 -9.51 10.79
CA THR A 101 11.58 -8.27 10.53
C THR A 101 12.15 -8.25 9.10
N THR A 102 12.52 -7.06 8.61
CA THR A 102 13.19 -6.93 7.31
C THR A 102 14.55 -7.62 7.32
N GLU A 103 15.27 -7.54 8.43
CA GLU A 103 16.58 -8.18 8.61
C GLU A 103 16.48 -9.72 8.52
N MET A 104 15.45 -10.31 9.09
CA MET A 104 15.23 -11.78 8.99
C MET A 104 15.03 -12.25 7.54
N LEU A 105 14.50 -11.40 6.68
CA LEU A 105 14.20 -11.75 5.29
C LEU A 105 15.35 -11.45 4.32
N PHE A 106 16.10 -10.38 4.56
CA PHE A 106 17.10 -9.86 3.63
C PHE A 106 18.53 -9.82 4.21
N GLY A 107 18.69 -10.09 5.50
CA GLY A 107 19.99 -9.97 6.19
C GLY A 107 20.27 -8.54 6.65
N GLU A 108 21.53 -8.25 6.90
CA GLU A 108 22.00 -6.98 7.43
C GLU A 108 21.66 -5.79 6.52
N CYS A 109 21.29 -4.66 7.13
CA CYS A 109 21.06 -3.41 6.43
C CYS A 109 22.39 -2.86 5.85
N LEU A 110 22.50 -2.89 4.52
CA LEU A 110 23.72 -2.46 3.83
C LEU A 110 23.86 -0.95 3.74
N HIS A 111 22.74 -0.22 3.69
CA HIS A 111 22.71 1.24 3.58
C HIS A 111 21.37 1.77 4.09
N ASN A 112 21.41 2.91 4.78
CA ASN A 112 20.20 3.67 5.10
C ASN A 112 20.35 5.14 4.71
N TYR A 113 19.25 5.75 4.31
CA TYR A 113 19.13 7.17 4.01
C TYR A 113 17.81 7.65 4.62
N LEU A 114 17.91 8.23 5.81
CA LEU A 114 16.74 8.59 6.60
C LEU A 114 16.17 9.93 6.15
N ILE A 115 14.91 10.17 6.49
CA ILE A 115 14.24 11.42 6.14
C ILE A 115 14.95 12.66 6.71
N LYS A 116 15.60 12.53 7.89
CA LYS A 116 16.42 13.61 8.46
C LYS A 116 17.60 13.95 7.56
N ASP A 117 18.24 12.93 6.96
CA ASP A 117 19.38 13.10 6.07
C ASP A 117 18.91 13.73 4.75
N ALA A 118 17.77 13.30 4.23
CA ALA A 118 17.17 13.85 3.03
C ALA A 118 16.72 15.31 3.19
N ILE A 119 16.23 15.70 4.37
CA ILE A 119 15.91 17.11 4.70
C ILE A 119 17.20 17.93 4.79
N PHE A 120 18.23 17.40 5.45
CA PHE A 120 19.52 18.06 5.57
C PHE A 120 20.17 18.31 4.19
N ASP A 121 20.09 17.35 3.30
CA ASP A 121 20.57 17.43 1.91
C ASP A 121 19.66 18.26 0.99
N ASN A 122 18.56 18.81 1.49
CA ASN A 122 17.53 19.53 0.72
C ASN A 122 16.86 18.72 -0.39
N ASN A 123 16.88 17.41 -0.30
CA ASN A 123 16.16 16.51 -1.21
C ASN A 123 14.69 16.36 -0.84
N VAL A 124 14.32 16.62 0.41
CA VAL A 124 12.96 16.58 0.95
C VAL A 124 12.70 17.84 1.75
N LEU A 125 11.52 18.42 1.62
CA LEU A 125 11.09 19.54 2.43
C LEU A 125 10.88 19.12 3.88
N GLY A 126 11.17 20.01 4.82
CA GLY A 126 10.81 19.83 6.23
C GLY A 126 9.28 19.76 6.39
N PHE A 127 8.82 19.02 7.39
CA PHE A 127 7.41 18.85 7.70
C PHE A 127 7.14 19.07 9.19
N HIS A 128 5.88 19.34 9.50
CA HIS A 128 5.36 19.43 10.86
C HIS A 128 4.27 18.38 11.07
N ILE A 129 4.29 17.71 12.23
CA ILE A 129 3.27 16.75 12.62
C ILE A 129 2.36 17.41 13.66
N GLU A 130 1.05 17.34 13.43
CA GLU A 130 0.04 17.81 14.35
C GLU A 130 -0.91 16.64 14.65
N TYR A 131 -1.09 16.36 15.94
CA TYR A 131 -2.01 15.33 16.42
C TYR A 131 -3.32 15.98 16.83
N ILE A 132 -4.43 15.46 16.34
CA ILE A 132 -5.77 15.97 16.61
C ILE A 132 -6.55 14.90 17.35
N LYS A 133 -7.03 15.25 18.56
CA LYS A 133 -7.92 14.36 19.34
C LYS A 133 -9.29 14.32 18.66
N THR A 134 -9.73 13.13 18.25
CA THR A 134 -11.00 12.91 17.54
C THR A 134 -12.06 12.22 18.39
N MET A 135 -11.80 12.06 19.68
CA MET A 135 -12.73 11.46 20.66
C MET A 135 -12.74 12.29 21.94
N GLU A 136 -13.90 12.46 22.51
CA GLU A 136 -14.06 13.04 23.84
C GLU A 136 -13.95 11.93 24.89
N GLY A 137 -13.25 12.21 25.99
CA GLY A 137 -13.00 11.29 27.10
C GLY A 137 -11.51 11.13 27.40
N ASP A 138 -11.18 10.85 28.64
CA ASP A 138 -9.86 10.42 29.06
C ASP A 138 -9.85 8.88 29.04
N PHE A 139 -9.52 8.34 27.88
CA PHE A 139 -9.30 6.90 27.73
C PHE A 139 -7.84 6.60 28.05
N ASP A 140 -7.61 5.76 29.02
CA ASP A 140 -6.30 5.17 29.25
C ASP A 140 -6.10 4.03 28.25
N TRP A 141 -5.40 4.33 27.14
CA TRP A 141 -5.11 3.36 26.10
C TRP A 141 -4.13 2.26 26.55
N ASP A 142 -3.47 2.44 27.68
CA ASP A 142 -2.60 1.45 28.29
C ASP A 142 -3.37 0.50 29.20
N ASP A 143 -4.69 0.72 29.43
CA ASP A 143 -5.55 -0.22 30.17
C ASP A 143 -5.96 -1.40 29.26
N PRO A 144 -5.41 -2.60 29.50
CA PRO A 144 -5.70 -3.78 28.67
C PRO A 144 -7.18 -4.20 28.70
N THR A 145 -7.95 -3.79 29.72
CA THR A 145 -9.38 -4.14 29.81
C THR A 145 -10.25 -3.28 28.91
N LEU A 146 -9.81 -2.07 28.56
CA LEU A 146 -10.46 -1.19 27.59
C LEU A 146 -10.17 -1.61 26.16
N ALA A 147 -8.95 -2.08 25.89
CA ALA A 147 -8.55 -2.56 24.57
C ALA A 147 -9.38 -3.78 24.11
N ASP A 148 -9.75 -4.67 25.05
CA ASP A 148 -10.57 -5.87 24.76
C ASP A 148 -12.08 -5.55 24.66
N ALA A 149 -12.54 -4.43 25.22
CA ALA A 149 -13.97 -4.08 25.29
C ALA A 149 -14.44 -3.20 24.12
N ILE A 150 -13.54 -2.58 23.38
CA ILE A 150 -13.86 -1.67 22.28
C ILE A 150 -13.53 -2.34 20.96
N ASP A 151 -14.52 -2.52 20.10
CA ASP A 151 -14.25 -2.83 18.68
C ASP A 151 -13.66 -1.57 18.02
N VAL A 152 -12.32 -1.56 17.97
CA VAL A 152 -11.55 -0.46 17.40
C VAL A 152 -11.94 -0.21 15.94
N GLY A 153 -12.31 -1.25 15.21
CA GLY A 153 -12.76 -1.15 13.82
C GLY A 153 -14.09 -0.40 13.71
N GLU A 154 -15.07 -0.75 14.55
CA GLU A 154 -16.37 -0.08 14.60
C GLU A 154 -16.23 1.39 15.04
N LEU A 155 -15.38 1.65 16.04
CA LEU A 155 -15.10 3.01 16.50
C LEU A 155 -14.49 3.89 15.40
N TYR A 156 -13.51 3.37 14.65
CA TYR A 156 -12.88 4.10 13.54
C TYR A 156 -13.86 4.37 12.40
N MET A 157 -14.86 3.54 12.21
CA MET A 157 -15.87 3.67 11.15
C MET A 157 -17.16 4.33 11.63
N SER A 158 -17.23 4.83 12.90
CA SER A 158 -18.42 5.51 13.41
C SER A 158 -18.71 6.82 12.66
N ASP A 159 -19.98 7.06 12.35
CA ASP A 159 -20.43 8.25 11.60
C ASP A 159 -20.09 9.55 12.33
N GLU A 160 -20.20 9.53 13.65
CA GLU A 160 -19.91 10.68 14.50
C GLU A 160 -18.44 11.09 14.39
N ARG A 161 -17.54 10.14 14.61
CA ARG A 161 -16.09 10.39 14.51
C ARG A 161 -15.68 10.83 13.10
N MET A 162 -16.17 10.15 12.08
CA MET A 162 -15.84 10.47 10.69
C MET A 162 -16.36 11.86 10.31
N SER A 163 -17.55 12.24 10.79
CA SER A 163 -18.12 13.59 10.59
C SER A 163 -17.33 14.66 11.32
N LEU A 164 -16.84 14.41 12.53
CA LEU A 164 -15.97 15.34 13.26
C LEU A 164 -14.66 15.59 12.48
N ILE A 165 -14.03 14.53 11.99
CA ILE A 165 -12.80 14.63 11.18
C ILE A 165 -13.06 15.41 9.89
N ALA A 166 -14.12 15.10 9.16
CA ALA A 166 -14.46 15.77 7.92
C ALA A 166 -14.74 17.26 8.13
N ASN A 167 -15.49 17.62 9.17
CA ASN A 167 -15.73 19.01 9.55
C ASN A 167 -14.44 19.73 9.93
N HIS A 168 -13.57 19.08 10.71
CA HIS A 168 -12.27 19.66 11.06
C HIS A 168 -11.42 19.94 9.82
N ILE A 169 -11.39 19.02 8.86
CA ILE A 169 -10.68 19.22 7.58
C ILE A 169 -11.25 20.41 6.83
N VAL A 170 -12.56 20.49 6.65
CA VAL A 170 -13.23 21.60 5.93
C VAL A 170 -12.92 22.94 6.59
N GLN A 171 -13.02 23.03 7.93
CA GLN A 171 -12.78 24.26 8.66
C GLN A 171 -11.34 24.75 8.58
N ASN A 172 -10.37 23.85 8.55
CA ASN A 172 -8.95 24.17 8.59
C ASN A 172 -8.27 24.17 7.22
N HIS A 173 -8.93 23.69 6.17
CA HIS A 173 -8.35 23.52 4.84
C HIS A 173 -7.70 24.79 4.30
N LYS A 174 -8.39 25.94 4.36
CA LYS A 174 -7.86 27.22 3.86
C LYS A 174 -6.58 27.65 4.58
N ALA A 175 -6.55 27.48 5.91
CA ALA A 175 -5.36 27.82 6.71
C ALA A 175 -4.19 26.88 6.38
N LYS A 176 -4.44 25.56 6.28
CA LYS A 176 -3.41 24.55 6.03
C LYS A 176 -2.89 24.59 4.59
N THR A 177 -3.69 25.01 3.62
CA THR A 177 -3.33 25.09 2.20
C THR A 177 -2.90 26.48 1.74
N ARG A 178 -2.63 27.41 2.66
CA ARG A 178 -2.32 28.82 2.35
C ARG A 178 -3.35 29.44 1.41
N ASN A 179 -4.61 29.40 1.80
CA ASN A 179 -5.75 29.89 1.00
C ASN A 179 -5.90 29.20 -0.37
N GLY A 180 -5.65 27.89 -0.45
CA GLY A 180 -5.80 27.12 -1.68
C GLY A 180 -4.62 27.21 -2.65
N GLN A 181 -3.49 27.77 -2.23
CA GLN A 181 -2.25 27.74 -3.03
C GLN A 181 -1.69 26.31 -3.14
N TYR A 182 -2.00 25.45 -2.19
CA TYR A 182 -1.60 24.06 -2.17
C TYR A 182 -2.82 23.14 -2.12
N THR A 183 -2.67 21.94 -2.66
CA THR A 183 -3.65 20.85 -2.52
C THR A 183 -3.41 20.10 -1.22
N ALA A 184 -4.40 19.33 -0.80
CA ALA A 184 -4.32 18.45 0.37
C ALA A 184 -4.59 17.00 -0.04
N ILE A 185 -3.94 16.05 0.63
CA ILE A 185 -4.19 14.63 0.50
C ILE A 185 -4.70 14.12 1.84
N PHE A 186 -5.85 13.46 1.82
CA PHE A 186 -6.43 12.79 2.97
C PHE A 186 -6.34 11.27 2.75
N ALA A 187 -5.40 10.64 3.43
CA ALA A 187 -5.22 9.18 3.36
C ALA A 187 -6.11 8.48 4.39
N VAL A 188 -6.77 7.41 3.96
CA VAL A 188 -7.66 6.60 4.78
C VAL A 188 -7.26 5.13 4.75
N SER A 189 -7.76 4.35 5.71
CA SER A 189 -7.33 2.96 5.95
C SER A 189 -7.88 1.94 4.94
N SER A 190 -9.01 2.24 4.29
CA SER A 190 -9.67 1.30 3.38
C SER A 190 -10.50 2.01 2.31
N ILE A 191 -10.88 1.29 1.26
CA ILE A 191 -11.81 1.78 0.23
C ILE A 191 -13.16 2.10 0.84
N GLU A 192 -13.66 1.28 1.75
CA GLU A 192 -14.91 1.51 2.47
C GLU A 192 -14.89 2.82 3.24
N ALA A 193 -13.81 3.08 3.98
CA ALA A 193 -13.61 4.35 4.68
C ALA A 193 -13.56 5.53 3.71
N LEU A 194 -12.89 5.39 2.55
CA LEU A 194 -12.84 6.43 1.52
C LEU A 194 -14.23 6.78 1.00
N VAL A 195 -15.01 5.78 0.62
CA VAL A 195 -16.37 5.98 0.10
C VAL A 195 -17.25 6.65 1.15
N LYS A 196 -17.17 6.21 2.39
CA LYS A 196 -17.93 6.78 3.50
C LYS A 196 -17.55 8.23 3.79
N TYR A 197 -16.26 8.56 3.82
CA TYR A 197 -15.80 9.96 3.94
C TYR A 197 -16.23 10.81 2.75
N TYR A 198 -16.16 10.27 1.53
CA TYR A 198 -16.63 10.98 0.35
C TYR A 198 -18.10 11.38 0.45
N ASP A 199 -18.95 10.45 0.91
CA ASP A 199 -20.38 10.70 1.13
C ASP A 199 -20.64 11.70 2.28
N ILE A 200 -19.82 11.67 3.34
CA ILE A 200 -19.89 12.65 4.42
C ILE A 200 -19.52 14.05 3.91
N PHE A 201 -18.42 14.19 3.18
CA PHE A 201 -18.04 15.48 2.57
C PHE A 201 -19.13 16.03 1.66
N LYS A 202 -19.78 15.19 0.85
CA LYS A 202 -20.93 15.61 0.01
C LYS A 202 -22.09 16.20 0.80
N LYS A 203 -22.27 15.79 2.06
CA LYS A 203 -23.36 16.29 2.95
C LYS A 203 -22.97 17.56 3.70
N ILE A 204 -21.69 17.83 3.89
CA ILE A 204 -21.19 19.02 4.56
C ILE A 204 -21.21 20.20 3.58
N LYS A 205 -21.67 21.36 4.03
CA LYS A 205 -21.64 22.59 3.22
C LYS A 205 -20.22 23.15 3.15
N HIS A 206 -19.60 23.15 1.99
CA HIS A 206 -18.28 23.69 1.74
C HIS A 206 -18.08 24.11 0.27
N ASP A 207 -16.98 24.79 -0.02
CA ASP A 207 -16.56 25.26 -1.36
C ASP A 207 -15.34 24.49 -1.91
N LEU A 208 -14.99 23.34 -1.32
CA LEU A 208 -13.84 22.54 -1.71
C LEU A 208 -14.19 21.57 -2.85
N ASN A 209 -13.28 21.43 -3.80
CA ASN A 209 -13.32 20.37 -4.80
C ASN A 209 -12.68 19.11 -4.19
N ILE A 210 -13.46 18.09 -3.94
CA ILE A 210 -13.02 16.85 -3.31
C ILE A 210 -13.23 15.69 -4.27
N SER A 211 -12.21 14.87 -4.45
CA SER A 211 -12.27 13.62 -5.20
C SER A 211 -11.57 12.50 -4.47
N GLY A 212 -11.84 11.26 -4.85
CA GLY A 212 -11.20 10.07 -4.30
C GLY A 212 -10.39 9.32 -5.35
N ILE A 213 -9.27 8.74 -4.94
CA ILE A 213 -8.43 7.88 -5.78
C ILE A 213 -8.19 6.57 -5.04
N PHE A 214 -8.51 5.46 -5.67
CA PHE A 214 -8.17 4.13 -5.18
C PHE A 214 -8.07 3.16 -6.36
N SER A 215 -7.36 2.06 -6.17
CA SER A 215 -7.35 0.94 -7.10
C SER A 215 -8.24 -0.17 -6.54
N TYR A 216 -9.24 -0.59 -7.30
CA TYR A 216 -9.90 -1.85 -7.00
C TYR A 216 -8.89 -2.95 -7.35
N GLY A 217 -8.53 -3.76 -6.34
CA GLY A 217 -7.50 -4.77 -6.53
C GLY A 217 -8.01 -5.85 -7.48
N GLN A 218 -7.18 -6.24 -8.43
CA GLN A 218 -7.31 -7.52 -9.13
C GLN A 218 -6.99 -8.67 -8.16
N ASN A 219 -7.69 -8.74 -7.05
CA ASN A 219 -7.64 -9.91 -6.19
C ASN A 219 -8.66 -10.91 -6.74
N GLU A 220 -8.17 -11.92 -7.43
CA GLU A 220 -8.93 -13.05 -7.96
C GLU A 220 -9.74 -13.81 -6.87
N ASP A 221 -9.58 -13.46 -5.58
CA ASP A 221 -10.20 -14.14 -4.43
C ASP A 221 -11.35 -13.37 -3.75
N ALA A 222 -11.80 -12.24 -4.30
CA ALA A 222 -12.85 -11.40 -3.69
C ALA A 222 -14.08 -11.25 -4.58
N GLU A 223 -14.70 -12.36 -4.97
CA GLU A 223 -16.04 -12.35 -5.57
C GLU A 223 -17.03 -11.67 -4.62
N GLY A 224 -17.59 -10.55 -5.03
CA GLY A 224 -18.66 -9.82 -4.34
C GLY A 224 -18.28 -8.50 -3.66
N LYS A 225 -17.03 -8.23 -3.34
CA LYS A 225 -16.60 -6.91 -2.83
C LYS A 225 -16.19 -5.94 -3.94
N ASP A 226 -15.90 -6.46 -5.13
CA ASP A 226 -15.42 -5.67 -6.26
C ASP A 226 -16.53 -4.82 -6.92
N GLU A 227 -17.78 -5.28 -6.92
CA GLU A 227 -18.89 -4.57 -7.59
C GLU A 227 -19.20 -3.24 -6.90
N HIS A 228 -19.33 -3.23 -5.57
CA HIS A 228 -19.53 -1.99 -4.79
C HIS A 228 -18.38 -1.00 -4.91
N SER A 229 -17.14 -1.49 -4.95
CA SER A 229 -15.96 -0.65 -5.10
C SER A 229 -15.88 -0.04 -6.49
N ARG A 230 -16.27 -0.77 -7.51
CA ARG A 230 -16.30 -0.32 -8.89
C ARG A 230 -17.37 0.76 -9.09
N ASP A 231 -18.59 0.53 -8.61
CA ASP A 231 -19.69 1.51 -8.70
C ASP A 231 -19.32 2.81 -7.98
N ALA A 232 -18.66 2.71 -6.81
CA ALA A 232 -18.17 3.88 -6.09
C ALA A 232 -17.10 4.64 -6.87
N LEU A 233 -16.16 3.95 -7.53
CA LEU A 233 -15.15 4.57 -8.35
C LEU A 233 -15.76 5.27 -9.57
N GLU A 234 -16.68 4.62 -10.27
CA GLU A 234 -17.39 5.21 -11.41
C GLU A 234 -18.15 6.49 -11.02
N ARG A 235 -18.81 6.49 -9.87
CA ARG A 235 -19.49 7.67 -9.31
C ARG A 235 -18.50 8.81 -9.02
N ILE A 236 -17.38 8.51 -8.38
CA ILE A 236 -16.35 9.51 -8.05
C ILE A 236 -15.71 10.08 -9.32
N ILE A 237 -15.44 9.24 -10.33
CA ILE A 237 -14.91 9.67 -11.62
C ILE A 237 -15.92 10.56 -12.36
N LYS A 238 -17.20 10.22 -12.33
CA LYS A 238 -18.25 11.05 -12.90
C LYS A 238 -18.27 12.44 -12.27
N ASP A 239 -18.28 12.50 -10.95
CA ASP A 239 -18.23 13.77 -10.22
C ASP A 239 -16.96 14.59 -10.54
N TYR A 240 -15.81 13.91 -10.67
CA TYR A 240 -14.56 14.55 -11.08
C TYR A 240 -14.66 15.13 -12.49
N ASN A 241 -15.21 14.36 -13.44
CA ASN A 241 -15.40 14.84 -14.81
C ASN A 241 -16.30 16.07 -14.88
N GLU A 242 -17.36 16.09 -14.08
CA GLU A 242 -18.27 17.26 -13.98
C GLU A 242 -17.56 18.47 -13.37
N MET A 243 -16.71 18.28 -12.33
CA MET A 243 -15.98 19.38 -11.69
C MET A 243 -14.92 20.01 -12.60
N TYR A 244 -14.25 19.23 -13.43
CA TYR A 244 -13.09 19.67 -14.19
C TYR A 244 -13.26 19.64 -15.71
N GLY A 245 -14.45 19.28 -16.22
CA GLY A 245 -14.72 19.20 -17.66
C GLY A 245 -13.88 18.13 -18.36
N THR A 246 -13.54 17.05 -17.67
CA THR A 246 -12.75 15.93 -18.21
C THR A 246 -13.65 14.77 -18.62
N ASN A 247 -13.08 13.74 -19.25
CA ASN A 247 -13.83 12.53 -19.69
C ASN A 247 -13.01 11.28 -19.40
N PHE A 248 -12.71 11.04 -18.12
CA PHE A 248 -12.08 9.80 -17.66
C PHE A 248 -13.12 8.68 -17.52
N SER A 249 -12.69 7.46 -17.70
CA SER A 249 -13.48 6.23 -17.47
C SER A 249 -12.63 5.22 -16.67
N THR A 250 -13.30 4.24 -16.06
CA THR A 250 -12.68 3.09 -15.38
C THR A 250 -12.10 2.10 -16.38
#